data_1b06c3004d2c912c9567f2fdfe2edd6d
#
_entry.id   1b06c3004d2c912c9567f2fdfe2edd6d
#
_cell.length_a   1.000
_cell.length_b   1.000
_cell.length_c   1.000
_cell.angle_alpha   90.00
_cell.angle_beta   90.00
_cell.angle_gamma   90.00
#
_symmetry.space_group_name_H-M   'P 1'
#
loop_
_entity.id
_entity.type
_entity.pdbx_description
1 polymer ?
#
loop_
_entity_poly.entity_id
_entity_poly.type
_entity_poly.pdbx_seq_one_letter_code
_entity_poly.pdbx_strand_id
1 'polypeptide(L)'
;MKRRVLFVCTANSARSLMAEALLREMAGDQFEVASAGTEPDKPHPMALQVLSESGFSVDGLQSKSLAGVEREHWDYVITLCEKAANECGNVCQPAQQIAWDFPDPVPSGRHATFALTLKEIRERIGLFTLVHRKETGMKPVNFDPVTVFKALGDELRLAALMLVRQETKLCVCELTAALDISQPKASRHLATLRQAGLLDAERQGQWMYYSLNPRMPQWLSRVLDETADSNPALIASELERLSAMPDRPVVQCI
;
A
#
# COMPACT_ATOMS: atom_id res chain seq x y z
N MET A 1 -11.89 -12.83 0.33
CA MET A 1 -10.86 -13.67 -0.32
C MET A 1 -9.85 -12.78 -1.00
N LYS A 2 -8.55 -13.10 -0.92
CA LYS A 2 -7.50 -12.42 -1.70
C LYS A 2 -7.66 -12.79 -3.17
N ARG A 3 -7.28 -11.86 -4.07
CA ARG A 3 -7.21 -12.18 -5.50
C ARG A 3 -5.91 -12.92 -5.79
N ARG A 4 -5.97 -13.89 -6.69
CA ARG A 4 -4.80 -14.72 -7.02
C ARG A 4 -4.11 -14.21 -8.28
N VAL A 5 -2.81 -13.96 -8.17
CA VAL A 5 -1.97 -13.42 -9.24
C VAL A 5 -0.84 -14.40 -9.55
N LEU A 6 -0.73 -14.80 -10.81
CA LEU A 6 0.38 -15.60 -11.31
C LEU A 6 1.27 -14.77 -12.23
N PHE A 7 2.55 -14.66 -11.89
CA PHE A 7 3.56 -14.09 -12.79
C PHE A 7 4.23 -15.17 -13.61
N VAL A 8 4.29 -15.01 -14.92
CA VAL A 8 4.87 -16.01 -15.83
C VAL A 8 5.99 -15.38 -16.66
N CYS A 9 7.13 -16.08 -16.71
CA CYS A 9 8.20 -15.82 -17.67
C CYS A 9 8.75 -17.16 -18.19
N THR A 10 9.75 -17.17 -19.07
CA THR A 10 10.29 -18.42 -19.61
C THR A 10 10.91 -19.28 -18.51
N ALA A 11 11.97 -18.82 -17.86
CA ALA A 11 12.77 -19.63 -16.95
C ALA A 11 12.32 -19.62 -15.48
N ASN A 12 11.41 -18.74 -15.06
CA ASN A 12 11.07 -18.50 -13.65
C ASN A 12 12.32 -18.37 -12.74
N SER A 13 13.37 -17.76 -13.28
CA SER A 13 14.66 -17.61 -12.59
C SER A 13 14.95 -16.20 -12.09
N ALA A 14 14.42 -15.16 -12.76
CA ALA A 14 14.67 -13.77 -12.42
C ALA A 14 13.36 -12.94 -12.39
N ARG A 15 12.87 -12.47 -13.54
CA ARG A 15 11.76 -11.49 -13.64
C ARG A 15 10.52 -11.88 -12.85
N SER A 16 10.01 -13.10 -13.02
CA SER A 16 8.79 -13.55 -12.34
C SER A 16 8.99 -13.81 -10.84
N LEU A 17 10.19 -14.23 -10.41
CA LEU A 17 10.53 -14.33 -9.00
C LEU A 17 10.62 -12.95 -8.33
N MET A 18 11.25 -11.97 -9.02
CA MET A 18 11.25 -10.58 -8.53
C MET A 18 9.84 -10.04 -8.41
N ALA A 19 8.97 -10.28 -9.40
CA ALA A 19 7.60 -9.83 -9.38
C ALA A 19 6.78 -10.51 -8.25
N GLU A 20 6.98 -11.81 -8.02
CA GLU A 20 6.37 -12.54 -6.90
C GLU A 20 6.77 -11.93 -5.55
N ALA A 21 8.06 -11.72 -5.31
CA ALA A 21 8.57 -11.13 -4.07
C ALA A 21 8.01 -9.71 -3.84
N LEU A 22 8.06 -8.87 -4.88
CA LEU A 22 7.59 -7.49 -4.82
C LEU A 22 6.09 -7.41 -4.50
N LEU A 23 5.23 -8.12 -5.23
CA LEU A 23 3.79 -8.04 -5.01
C LEU A 23 3.40 -8.66 -3.66
N ARG A 24 4.06 -9.74 -3.24
CA ARG A 24 3.86 -10.36 -1.93
C ARG A 24 4.14 -9.39 -0.78
N GLU A 25 5.22 -8.60 -0.86
CA GLU A 25 5.58 -7.61 0.15
C GLU A 25 4.71 -6.35 0.06
N MET A 26 4.48 -5.84 -1.15
CA MET A 26 3.78 -4.57 -1.35
C MET A 26 2.26 -4.65 -1.13
N ALA A 27 1.64 -5.80 -1.39
CA ALA A 27 0.17 -5.96 -1.34
C ALA A 27 -0.27 -7.40 -1.02
N GLY A 28 0.50 -8.15 -0.25
CA GLY A 28 0.17 -9.51 0.16
C GLY A 28 -1.06 -9.62 1.08
N ASP A 29 -1.52 -8.52 1.63
CA ASP A 29 -2.82 -8.42 2.32
C ASP A 29 -4.01 -8.57 1.35
N GLN A 30 -3.86 -8.17 0.09
CA GLN A 30 -4.91 -8.15 -0.94
C GLN A 30 -4.76 -9.26 -1.98
N PHE A 31 -3.52 -9.69 -2.24
CA PHE A 31 -3.20 -10.66 -3.28
C PHE A 31 -2.53 -11.90 -2.71
N GLU A 32 -2.90 -13.06 -3.23
CA GLU A 32 -2.15 -14.31 -3.12
C GLU A 32 -1.32 -14.44 -4.40
N VAL A 33 -0.01 -14.57 -4.26
CA VAL A 33 0.93 -14.41 -5.37
C VAL A 33 1.73 -15.67 -5.58
N ALA A 34 1.88 -16.06 -6.84
CA ALA A 34 2.81 -17.10 -7.26
C ALA A 34 3.52 -16.69 -8.56
N SER A 35 4.58 -17.42 -8.88
CA SER A 35 5.25 -17.33 -10.18
C SER A 35 5.52 -18.71 -10.77
N ALA A 36 5.60 -18.77 -12.10
CA ALA A 36 5.93 -20.00 -12.82
C ALA A 36 6.72 -19.69 -14.11
N GLY A 37 7.31 -20.73 -14.69
CA GLY A 37 8.01 -20.68 -15.97
C GLY A 37 7.50 -21.71 -16.94
N THR A 38 7.55 -21.41 -18.23
CA THR A 38 7.26 -22.37 -19.29
C THR A 38 8.39 -23.41 -19.42
N GLU A 39 9.63 -22.98 -19.16
CA GLU A 39 10.85 -23.80 -19.12
C GLU A 39 11.64 -23.45 -17.84
N PRO A 40 11.23 -23.92 -16.65
CA PRO A 40 11.81 -23.47 -15.38
C PRO A 40 13.27 -23.88 -15.22
N ASP A 41 14.08 -22.96 -14.71
CA ASP A 41 15.46 -23.16 -14.29
C ASP A 41 15.61 -22.71 -12.82
N LYS A 42 16.80 -22.85 -12.25
CA LYS A 42 17.07 -22.44 -10.87
C LYS A 42 16.96 -20.94 -10.68
N PRO A 43 16.53 -20.46 -9.49
CA PRO A 43 16.55 -19.03 -9.17
C PRO A 43 17.95 -18.44 -9.41
N HIS A 44 17.99 -17.33 -10.14
CA HIS A 44 19.26 -16.70 -10.50
C HIS A 44 19.85 -15.96 -9.29
N PRO A 45 21.14 -16.20 -8.92
CA PRO A 45 21.73 -15.62 -7.71
C PRO A 45 21.66 -14.09 -7.66
N MET A 46 21.89 -13.40 -8.79
CA MET A 46 21.76 -11.95 -8.84
C MET A 46 20.34 -11.44 -8.65
N ALA A 47 19.31 -12.19 -9.06
CA ALA A 47 17.93 -11.81 -8.82
C ALA A 47 17.62 -11.85 -7.31
N LEU A 48 18.08 -12.90 -6.60
CA LEU A 48 17.93 -13.01 -5.16
C LEU A 48 18.76 -11.95 -4.43
N GLN A 49 19.97 -11.66 -4.92
CA GLN A 49 20.85 -10.64 -4.34
C GLN A 49 20.23 -9.24 -4.40
N VAL A 50 19.76 -8.79 -5.58
CA VAL A 50 19.17 -7.43 -5.70
C VAL A 50 17.85 -7.29 -4.93
N LEU A 51 17.07 -8.37 -4.77
CA LEU A 51 15.90 -8.40 -3.89
C LEU A 51 16.31 -8.17 -2.44
N SER A 52 17.27 -8.96 -1.93
CA SER A 52 17.75 -8.87 -0.56
C SER A 52 18.36 -7.50 -0.26
N GLU A 53 19.21 -6.96 -1.15
CA GLU A 53 19.80 -5.63 -1.02
C GLU A 53 18.76 -4.51 -1.01
N SER A 54 17.62 -4.74 -1.67
CA SER A 54 16.49 -3.80 -1.70
C SER A 54 15.51 -4.00 -0.53
N GLY A 55 15.81 -4.90 0.42
CA GLY A 55 15.02 -5.13 1.63
C GLY A 55 13.83 -6.08 1.44
N PHE A 56 13.76 -6.81 0.32
CA PHE A 56 12.69 -7.79 0.07
C PHE A 56 13.09 -9.18 0.52
N SER A 57 12.15 -9.91 1.16
CA SER A 57 12.37 -11.30 1.54
C SER A 57 12.48 -12.19 0.30
N VAL A 58 13.48 -13.06 0.32
CA VAL A 58 13.70 -14.10 -0.70
C VAL A 58 13.23 -15.48 -0.22
N ASP A 59 12.69 -15.57 0.98
CA ASP A 59 12.26 -16.82 1.58
C ASP A 59 11.12 -17.46 0.79
N GLY A 60 11.26 -18.75 0.54
CA GLY A 60 10.27 -19.54 -0.19
C GLY A 60 10.19 -19.25 -1.69
N LEU A 61 11.05 -18.40 -2.26
CA LEU A 61 11.13 -18.23 -3.70
C LEU A 61 11.74 -19.47 -4.35
N GLN A 62 10.96 -20.08 -5.22
CA GLN A 62 11.36 -21.30 -5.94
C GLN A 62 10.89 -21.22 -7.39
N SER A 63 11.72 -21.71 -8.31
CA SER A 63 11.31 -21.87 -9.69
C SER A 63 10.32 -23.04 -9.81
N LYS A 64 9.20 -22.77 -10.46
CA LYS A 64 8.08 -23.71 -10.63
C LYS A 64 7.71 -23.80 -12.10
N SER A 65 7.32 -25.00 -12.54
CA SER A 65 6.76 -25.19 -13.87
C SER A 65 5.34 -24.65 -13.96
N LEU A 66 5.01 -24.05 -15.10
CA LEU A 66 3.65 -23.62 -15.41
C LEU A 66 2.67 -24.80 -15.33
N ALA A 67 3.05 -25.99 -15.78
CA ALA A 67 2.25 -27.22 -15.67
C ALA A 67 1.83 -27.59 -14.22
N GLY A 68 2.59 -27.15 -13.22
CA GLY A 68 2.27 -27.38 -11.81
C GLY A 68 1.18 -26.46 -11.25
N VAL A 69 0.90 -25.34 -11.92
CA VAL A 69 -0.05 -24.30 -11.44
C VAL A 69 -1.18 -24.00 -12.43
N GLU A 70 -1.19 -24.64 -13.61
CA GLU A 70 -2.18 -24.41 -14.68
C GLU A 70 -3.62 -24.76 -14.30
N ARG A 71 -3.79 -25.73 -13.39
CA ARG A 71 -5.11 -26.20 -12.94
C ARG A 71 -5.71 -25.37 -11.82
N GLU A 72 -4.96 -24.40 -11.34
CA GLU A 72 -5.42 -23.52 -10.28
C GLU A 72 -6.19 -22.34 -10.88
N HIS A 73 -7.15 -21.82 -10.13
CA HIS A 73 -7.86 -20.61 -10.53
C HIS A 73 -7.00 -19.38 -10.27
N TRP A 74 -6.78 -18.56 -11.30
CA TRP A 74 -6.07 -17.30 -11.23
C TRP A 74 -6.98 -16.15 -11.64
N ASP A 75 -7.10 -15.11 -10.80
CA ASP A 75 -7.82 -13.90 -11.18
C ASP A 75 -7.02 -13.12 -12.24
N TYR A 76 -5.70 -13.11 -12.08
CA TYR A 76 -4.77 -12.47 -13.03
C TYR A 76 -3.63 -13.41 -13.37
N VAL A 77 -3.32 -13.50 -14.67
CA VAL A 77 -2.05 -14.05 -15.15
C VAL A 77 -1.29 -12.94 -15.86
N ILE A 78 -0.10 -12.63 -15.34
CA ILE A 78 0.75 -11.55 -15.83
C ILE A 78 2.01 -12.14 -16.45
N THR A 79 2.13 -12.03 -17.76
CA THR A 79 3.32 -12.51 -18.49
C THR A 79 4.37 -11.41 -18.57
N LEU A 80 5.66 -11.76 -18.38
CA LEU A 80 6.76 -10.81 -18.26
C LEU A 80 7.71 -10.84 -19.45
N CYS A 81 7.39 -11.58 -20.51
CA CYS A 81 8.08 -11.62 -21.78
C CYS A 81 7.15 -12.14 -22.88
N GLU A 82 7.47 -11.80 -24.12
CA GLU A 82 6.68 -12.17 -25.29
C GLU A 82 6.52 -13.70 -25.45
N LYS A 83 7.60 -14.48 -25.23
CA LYS A 83 7.52 -15.95 -25.29
C LYS A 83 6.49 -16.50 -24.32
N ALA A 84 6.52 -16.06 -23.05
CA ALA A 84 5.55 -16.49 -22.05
C ALA A 84 4.12 -16.04 -22.41
N ALA A 85 3.93 -14.87 -23.00
CA ALA A 85 2.64 -14.39 -23.45
C ALA A 85 2.01 -15.30 -24.52
N ASN A 86 2.82 -15.75 -25.47
CA ASN A 86 2.37 -16.64 -26.55
C ASN A 86 2.08 -18.07 -26.06
N GLU A 87 2.88 -18.58 -25.11
CA GLU A 87 2.73 -19.95 -24.59
C GLU A 87 1.64 -20.06 -23.53
N CYS A 88 1.47 -19.05 -22.69
CA CYS A 88 0.53 -19.07 -21.58
C CYS A 88 -0.94 -18.98 -22.02
N GLY A 89 -1.22 -18.35 -23.18
CA GLY A 89 -2.60 -18.19 -23.68
C GLY A 89 -3.34 -19.51 -23.90
N ASN A 90 -2.63 -20.61 -24.06
CA ASN A 90 -3.22 -21.93 -24.29
C ASN A 90 -3.30 -22.80 -23.02
N VAL A 91 -2.67 -22.40 -21.93
CA VAL A 91 -2.45 -23.24 -20.75
C VAL A 91 -3.24 -22.75 -19.53
N CYS A 92 -3.31 -21.45 -19.33
CA CYS A 92 -4.05 -20.86 -18.23
C CYS A 92 -5.35 -20.24 -18.73
N GLN A 93 -6.45 -20.44 -17.98
CA GLN A 93 -7.73 -19.74 -18.20
C GLN A 93 -7.94 -18.73 -17.07
N PRO A 94 -7.21 -17.59 -17.05
CA PRO A 94 -7.39 -16.58 -16.03
C PRO A 94 -8.67 -15.79 -16.28
N ALA A 95 -9.21 -15.18 -15.22
CA ALA A 95 -10.27 -14.18 -15.39
C ALA A 95 -9.75 -12.98 -16.20
N GLN A 96 -8.46 -12.64 -16.04
CA GLN A 96 -7.81 -11.57 -16.81
C GLN A 96 -6.32 -11.89 -17.10
N GLN A 97 -5.93 -11.80 -18.37
CA GLN A 97 -4.54 -11.90 -18.80
C GLN A 97 -3.96 -10.51 -19.09
N ILE A 98 -2.75 -10.26 -18.59
CA ILE A 98 -2.05 -8.98 -18.75
C ILE A 98 -0.63 -9.29 -19.25
N ALA A 99 -0.23 -8.65 -20.34
CA ALA A 99 1.12 -8.77 -20.87
C ALA A 99 1.97 -7.57 -20.43
N TRP A 100 3.06 -7.84 -19.70
CA TRP A 100 4.14 -6.91 -19.46
C TRP A 100 5.37 -7.44 -20.19
N ASP A 101 6.12 -6.57 -20.84
CA ASP A 101 7.35 -6.96 -21.49
C ASP A 101 8.53 -6.23 -20.84
N PHE A 102 9.41 -7.03 -20.22
CA PHE A 102 10.64 -6.55 -19.59
C PHE A 102 11.84 -7.23 -20.24
N PRO A 103 12.89 -6.48 -20.61
CA PRO A 103 14.15 -7.05 -21.08
C PRO A 103 14.69 -8.10 -20.10
N ASP A 104 15.26 -9.18 -20.63
CA ASP A 104 15.87 -10.21 -19.79
C ASP A 104 17.20 -9.71 -19.19
N PRO A 105 17.35 -9.63 -17.87
CA PRO A 105 18.59 -9.19 -17.25
C PRO A 105 19.69 -10.27 -17.30
N VAL A 106 19.32 -11.56 -17.44
CA VAL A 106 20.24 -12.69 -17.31
C VAL A 106 21.38 -12.65 -18.33
N PRO A 107 21.15 -12.39 -19.64
CA PRO A 107 22.24 -12.36 -20.61
C PRO A 107 23.31 -11.29 -20.36
N SER A 108 22.96 -10.23 -19.64
CA SER A 108 23.92 -9.17 -19.33
C SER A 108 24.94 -9.56 -18.27
N GLY A 109 24.54 -10.44 -17.35
CA GLY A 109 25.35 -10.84 -16.20
C GLY A 109 25.75 -9.68 -15.26
N ARG A 110 25.11 -8.50 -15.39
CA ARG A 110 25.47 -7.30 -14.64
C ARG A 110 24.47 -6.99 -13.54
N HIS A 111 24.94 -6.79 -12.33
CA HIS A 111 24.13 -6.39 -11.18
C HIS A 111 23.22 -5.18 -11.48
N ALA A 112 23.76 -4.13 -12.12
CA ALA A 112 23.01 -2.94 -12.46
C ALA A 112 21.78 -3.21 -13.36
N THR A 113 21.86 -4.20 -14.26
CA THR A 113 20.73 -4.59 -15.12
C THR A 113 19.64 -5.26 -14.31
N PHE A 114 19.99 -6.14 -13.36
CA PHE A 114 19.02 -6.76 -12.45
C PHE A 114 18.36 -5.72 -11.54
N ALA A 115 19.13 -4.77 -11.02
CA ALA A 115 18.60 -3.68 -10.19
C ALA A 115 17.64 -2.78 -10.98
N LEU A 116 17.96 -2.47 -12.25
CA LEU A 116 17.07 -1.72 -13.13
C LEU A 116 15.76 -2.48 -13.39
N THR A 117 15.85 -3.76 -13.76
CA THR A 117 14.67 -4.61 -13.98
C THR A 117 13.80 -4.70 -12.72
N LEU A 118 14.41 -4.84 -11.54
CA LEU A 118 13.67 -4.84 -10.27
C LEU A 118 12.90 -3.54 -10.06
N LYS A 119 13.54 -2.39 -10.32
CA LYS A 119 12.91 -1.07 -10.23
C LYS A 119 11.72 -0.95 -11.18
N GLU A 120 11.89 -1.32 -12.44
CA GLU A 120 10.83 -1.23 -13.45
C GLU A 120 9.63 -2.13 -13.11
N ILE A 121 9.89 -3.37 -12.65
CA ILE A 121 8.84 -4.28 -12.18
C ILE A 121 8.11 -3.69 -10.96
N ARG A 122 8.85 -3.12 -10.01
CA ARG A 122 8.28 -2.47 -8.82
C ARG A 122 7.34 -1.32 -9.19
N GLU A 123 7.73 -0.46 -10.11
CA GLU A 123 6.91 0.64 -10.60
C GLU A 123 5.63 0.12 -11.27
N ARG A 124 5.74 -0.91 -12.11
CA ARG A 124 4.59 -1.52 -12.78
C ARG A 124 3.64 -2.20 -11.80
N ILE A 125 4.17 -2.90 -10.79
CA ILE A 125 3.38 -3.48 -9.70
C ILE A 125 2.66 -2.39 -8.89
N GLY A 126 3.32 -1.27 -8.62
CA GLY A 126 2.70 -0.12 -7.97
C GLY A 126 1.47 0.37 -8.72
N LEU A 127 1.56 0.53 -10.05
CA LEU A 127 0.41 0.90 -10.89
C LEU A 127 -0.67 -0.19 -10.90
N PHE A 128 -0.28 -1.46 -11.01
CA PHE A 128 -1.22 -2.59 -10.97
C PHE A 128 -2.00 -2.61 -9.66
N THR A 129 -1.33 -2.45 -8.53
CA THR A 129 -2.00 -2.45 -7.22
C THR A 129 -2.96 -1.27 -7.05
N LEU A 130 -2.64 -0.09 -7.59
CA LEU A 130 -3.53 1.06 -7.58
C LEU A 130 -4.83 0.80 -8.37
N VAL A 131 -4.72 0.20 -9.56
CA VAL A 131 -5.86 -0.09 -10.43
C VAL A 131 -6.71 -1.25 -9.90
N HIS A 132 -6.05 -2.27 -9.35
CA HIS A 132 -6.70 -3.52 -8.94
C HIS A 132 -6.86 -3.64 -7.42
N ARG A 133 -6.71 -2.56 -6.66
CA ARG A 133 -7.06 -2.57 -5.25
C ARG A 133 -8.53 -2.98 -5.10
N LYS A 134 -8.81 -4.04 -4.34
CA LYS A 134 -10.20 -4.27 -3.91
C LYS A 134 -10.62 -3.03 -3.16
N GLU A 135 -11.62 -2.35 -3.66
CA GLU A 135 -12.41 -1.47 -2.84
C GLU A 135 -13.01 -2.34 -1.73
N THR A 136 -12.36 -2.38 -0.58
CA THR A 136 -12.95 -2.94 0.64
C THR A 136 -14.14 -2.06 0.98
N GLY A 137 -15.31 -2.34 0.35
CA GLY A 137 -16.62 -1.80 0.73
C GLY A 137 -16.76 -0.30 1.00
N MET A 138 -15.68 0.47 0.84
CA MET A 138 -15.66 1.91 1.03
C MET A 138 -15.85 2.57 -0.33
N LYS A 139 -16.93 3.33 -0.45
CA LYS A 139 -17.20 4.22 -1.59
C LYS A 139 -15.90 4.95 -1.99
N PRO A 140 -15.64 5.16 -3.30
CA PRO A 140 -14.52 5.98 -3.72
C PRO A 140 -14.61 7.31 -2.95
N VAL A 141 -13.58 7.60 -2.18
CA VAL A 141 -13.52 8.89 -1.46
C VAL A 141 -13.28 9.93 -2.55
N ASN A 142 -14.35 10.58 -2.97
CA ASN A 142 -14.22 11.73 -3.85
C ASN A 142 -13.77 12.90 -2.97
N PHE A 143 -12.51 13.27 -3.06
CA PHE A 143 -11.96 14.46 -2.40
C PHE A 143 -12.43 15.72 -3.15
N ASP A 144 -13.75 15.95 -3.14
CA ASP A 144 -14.30 17.20 -3.64
C ASP A 144 -13.74 18.38 -2.83
N PRO A 145 -13.04 19.33 -3.44
CA PRO A 145 -12.41 20.44 -2.72
C PRO A 145 -13.39 21.23 -1.86
N VAL A 146 -14.61 21.43 -2.31
CA VAL A 146 -15.63 22.18 -1.54
C VAL A 146 -16.00 21.44 -0.27
N THR A 147 -16.20 20.13 -0.35
CA THR A 147 -16.49 19.27 0.81
C THR A 147 -15.32 19.23 1.78
N VAL A 148 -14.08 19.10 1.27
CA VAL A 148 -12.85 19.12 2.07
C VAL A 148 -12.71 20.46 2.81
N PHE A 149 -12.78 21.59 2.11
CA PHE A 149 -12.62 22.90 2.75
C PHE A 149 -13.77 23.23 3.71
N LYS A 150 -14.99 22.78 3.46
CA LYS A 150 -16.08 22.87 4.44
C LYS A 150 -15.80 22.06 5.71
N ALA A 151 -15.19 20.87 5.57
CA ALA A 151 -14.79 20.07 6.72
C ALA A 151 -13.66 20.76 7.51
N LEU A 152 -12.69 21.38 6.84
CA LEU A 152 -11.56 22.10 7.45
C LEU A 152 -11.96 23.48 8.01
N GLY A 153 -13.03 24.10 7.56
CA GLY A 153 -13.49 25.42 7.96
C GLY A 153 -14.10 25.49 9.37
N ASP A 154 -13.71 24.61 10.27
CA ASP A 154 -14.09 24.59 11.69
C ASP A 154 -12.81 24.41 12.52
N GLU A 155 -12.63 25.24 13.51
CA GLU A 155 -11.42 25.30 14.33
C GLU A 155 -11.09 23.96 15.00
N LEU A 156 -12.08 23.32 15.61
CA LEU A 156 -11.86 22.02 16.29
C LEU A 156 -11.56 20.88 15.31
N ARG A 157 -12.16 20.89 14.13
CA ARG A 157 -11.86 19.89 13.11
C ARG A 157 -10.47 20.09 12.53
N LEU A 158 -10.09 21.33 12.26
CA LEU A 158 -8.73 21.64 11.79
C LEU A 158 -7.70 21.25 12.84
N ALA A 159 -7.88 21.64 14.10
CA ALA A 159 -6.99 21.26 15.19
C ALA A 159 -6.89 19.73 15.35
N ALA A 160 -8.03 19.00 15.35
CA ALA A 160 -8.03 17.53 15.41
C ALA A 160 -7.21 16.90 14.29
N LEU A 161 -7.37 17.39 13.04
CA LEU A 161 -6.64 16.86 11.90
C LEU A 161 -5.14 17.14 11.98
N MET A 162 -4.75 18.34 12.43
CA MET A 162 -3.34 18.73 12.62
C MET A 162 -2.69 17.94 13.75
N LEU A 163 -3.40 17.66 14.85
CA LEU A 163 -2.93 16.78 15.91
C LEU A 163 -2.67 15.35 15.39
N VAL A 164 -3.61 14.79 14.63
CA VAL A 164 -3.42 13.45 14.03
C VAL A 164 -2.28 13.45 13.02
N ARG A 165 -2.08 14.54 12.27
CA ARG A 165 -0.91 14.68 11.37
C ARG A 165 0.41 14.67 12.15
N GLN A 166 0.47 15.41 13.25
CA GLN A 166 1.68 15.54 14.07
C GLN A 166 2.04 14.23 14.79
N GLU A 167 1.04 13.58 15.38
CA GLU A 167 1.21 12.38 16.22
C GLU A 167 1.05 11.05 15.44
N THR A 168 0.82 11.13 14.13
CA THR A 168 0.58 10.03 13.19
C THR A 168 -0.72 9.26 13.49
N LYS A 169 -1.05 8.98 14.75
CA LYS A 169 -2.21 8.19 15.16
C LYS A 169 -2.62 8.58 16.58
N LEU A 170 -3.90 8.91 16.78
CA LEU A 170 -4.46 9.27 18.08
C LEU A 170 -5.78 8.55 18.34
N CYS A 171 -6.04 8.17 19.57
CA CYS A 171 -7.35 7.64 19.97
C CYS A 171 -8.35 8.77 20.29
N VAL A 172 -9.64 8.42 20.38
CA VAL A 172 -10.68 9.41 20.71
C VAL A 172 -10.48 10.07 22.08
N CYS A 173 -9.92 9.34 23.06
CA CYS A 173 -9.64 9.89 24.39
C CYS A 173 -8.49 10.90 24.37
N GLU A 174 -7.45 10.68 23.61
CA GLU A 174 -6.36 11.65 23.39
C GLU A 174 -6.88 12.92 22.72
N LEU A 175 -7.70 12.77 21.68
CA LEU A 175 -8.30 13.90 20.96
C LEU A 175 -9.27 14.69 21.84
N THR A 176 -10.06 14.04 22.72
CA THR A 176 -10.93 14.73 23.67
C THR A 176 -10.13 15.51 24.71
N ALA A 177 -9.05 14.94 25.23
CA ALA A 177 -8.18 15.61 26.21
C ALA A 177 -7.45 16.80 25.56
N ALA A 178 -6.86 16.59 24.39
CA ALA A 178 -6.12 17.64 23.68
C ALA A 178 -7.02 18.84 23.30
N LEU A 179 -8.20 18.56 22.76
CA LEU A 179 -9.14 19.60 22.31
C LEU A 179 -9.98 20.20 23.43
N ASP A 180 -9.90 19.67 24.65
CA ASP A 180 -10.71 20.07 25.81
C ASP A 180 -12.22 20.11 25.51
N ILE A 181 -12.73 19.03 24.91
CA ILE A 181 -14.14 18.87 24.54
C ILE A 181 -14.71 17.55 25.00
N SER A 182 -16.03 17.46 25.10
CA SER A 182 -16.70 16.21 25.44
C SER A 182 -16.56 15.16 24.32
N GLN A 183 -16.51 13.88 24.71
CA GLN A 183 -16.41 12.77 23.76
C GLN A 183 -17.52 12.76 22.69
N PRO A 184 -18.80 13.05 22.98
CA PRO A 184 -19.83 13.15 21.95
C PRO A 184 -19.58 14.26 20.93
N LYS A 185 -18.96 15.37 21.34
CA LYS A 185 -18.60 16.48 20.46
C LYS A 185 -17.41 16.07 19.59
N ALA A 186 -16.35 15.49 20.16
CA ALA A 186 -15.20 14.94 19.42
C ALA A 186 -15.65 13.92 18.38
N SER A 187 -16.48 12.95 18.76
CA SER A 187 -16.99 11.91 17.86
C SER A 187 -17.72 12.49 16.63
N ARG A 188 -18.50 13.57 16.81
CA ARG A 188 -19.18 14.25 15.69
C ARG A 188 -18.20 14.93 14.74
N HIS A 189 -17.20 15.64 15.28
CA HIS A 189 -16.16 16.27 14.47
C HIS A 189 -15.35 15.24 13.70
N LEU A 190 -14.93 14.15 14.36
CA LEU A 190 -14.19 13.05 13.74
C LEU A 190 -15.02 12.31 12.67
N ALA A 191 -16.32 12.14 12.88
CA ALA A 191 -17.22 11.58 11.87
C ALA A 191 -17.29 12.46 10.62
N THR A 192 -17.34 13.78 10.77
CA THR A 192 -17.32 14.73 9.65
C THR A 192 -16.01 14.65 8.86
N LEU A 193 -14.86 14.59 9.55
CA LEU A 193 -13.55 14.44 8.90
C LEU A 193 -13.45 13.10 8.16
N ARG A 194 -13.96 12.01 8.73
CA ARG A 194 -14.02 10.71 8.06
C ARG A 194 -14.94 10.71 6.84
N GLN A 195 -16.11 11.35 6.93
CA GLN A 195 -17.03 11.47 5.80
C GLN A 195 -16.43 12.27 4.64
N ALA A 196 -15.61 13.28 4.96
CA ALA A 196 -14.83 14.04 3.98
C ALA A 196 -13.59 13.28 3.47
N GLY A 197 -13.31 12.08 4.00
CA GLY A 197 -12.17 11.25 3.59
C GLY A 197 -10.82 11.66 4.18
N LEU A 198 -10.80 12.60 5.11
CA LEU A 198 -9.56 13.14 5.70
C LEU A 198 -8.94 12.21 6.73
N LEU A 199 -9.76 11.45 7.47
CA LEU A 199 -9.34 10.50 8.48
C LEU A 199 -9.80 9.09 8.17
N ASP A 200 -8.95 8.13 8.45
CA ASP A 200 -9.31 6.72 8.63
C ASP A 200 -9.48 6.43 10.12
N ALA A 201 -10.23 5.38 10.46
CA ALA A 201 -10.42 4.93 11.83
C ALA A 201 -10.25 3.42 11.91
N GLU A 202 -9.47 2.98 12.87
CA GLU A 202 -9.17 1.58 13.12
C GLU A 202 -9.42 1.24 14.59
N ARG A 203 -10.07 0.10 14.83
CA ARG A 203 -10.28 -0.39 16.18
C ARG A 203 -9.10 -1.25 16.64
N GLN A 204 -8.47 -0.87 17.74
CA GLN A 204 -7.44 -1.67 18.40
C GLN A 204 -7.87 -1.97 19.84
N GLY A 205 -8.24 -3.22 20.11
CA GLY A 205 -8.83 -3.61 21.40
C GLY A 205 -10.14 -2.86 21.68
N GLN A 206 -10.17 -2.13 22.79
CA GLN A 206 -11.31 -1.30 23.19
C GLN A 206 -11.25 0.14 22.62
N TRP A 207 -10.13 0.54 22.01
CA TRP A 207 -9.88 1.90 21.56
C TRP A 207 -10.13 2.07 20.07
N MET A 208 -10.68 3.22 19.68
CA MET A 208 -10.79 3.66 18.29
C MET A 208 -9.69 4.68 18.01
N TYR A 209 -8.77 4.33 17.12
CA TYR A 209 -7.67 5.18 16.67
C TYR A 209 -7.99 5.84 15.34
N TYR A 210 -7.49 7.06 15.19
CA TYR A 210 -7.63 7.88 13.99
C TYR A 210 -6.25 8.20 13.42
N SER A 211 -6.12 8.07 12.09
CA SER A 211 -4.93 8.42 11.32
C SER A 211 -5.33 9.20 10.07
N LEU A 212 -4.40 9.91 9.47
CA LEU A 212 -4.65 10.53 8.16
C LEU A 212 -4.97 9.45 7.13
N ASN A 213 -5.92 9.73 6.23
CA ASN A 213 -6.23 8.80 5.15
C ASN A 213 -5.03 8.74 4.16
N PRO A 214 -4.36 7.58 3.99
CA PRO A 214 -3.19 7.45 3.13
C PRO A 214 -3.50 7.63 1.63
N ARG A 215 -4.80 7.69 1.27
CA ARG A 215 -5.25 7.88 -0.12
C ARG A 215 -5.53 9.35 -0.45
N MET A 216 -5.18 10.28 0.44
CA MET A 216 -5.35 11.70 0.14
C MET A 216 -4.55 12.09 -1.10
N PRO A 217 -5.15 12.85 -2.03
CA PRO A 217 -4.44 13.33 -3.22
C PRO A 217 -3.34 14.31 -2.82
N GLN A 218 -2.29 14.37 -3.62
CA GLN A 218 -1.10 15.19 -3.34
C GLN A 218 -1.42 16.68 -3.09
N TRP A 219 -2.43 17.24 -3.79
CA TRP A 219 -2.82 18.63 -3.56
C TRP A 219 -3.28 18.86 -2.12
N LEU A 220 -4.04 17.91 -1.55
CA LEU A 220 -4.57 18.01 -0.21
C LEU A 220 -3.47 17.81 0.84
N SER A 221 -2.57 16.85 0.64
CA SER A 221 -1.39 16.69 1.50
C SER A 221 -0.57 17.98 1.56
N ARG A 222 -0.31 18.62 0.41
CA ARG A 222 0.40 19.90 0.35
C ARG A 222 -0.33 21.03 1.10
N VAL A 223 -1.67 21.09 1.01
CA VAL A 223 -2.46 22.10 1.78
C VAL A 223 -2.28 21.88 3.28
N LEU A 224 -2.32 20.61 3.74
CA LEU A 224 -2.14 20.31 5.16
C LEU A 224 -0.71 20.58 5.62
N ASP A 225 0.29 20.25 4.80
CA ASP A 225 1.70 20.48 5.08
C ASP A 225 1.97 21.99 5.20
N GLU A 226 1.56 22.76 4.22
CA GLU A 226 1.71 24.22 4.22
C GLU A 226 0.97 24.88 5.40
N THR A 227 -0.24 24.39 5.73
CA THR A 227 -1.00 24.91 6.87
C THR A 227 -0.26 24.68 8.18
N ALA A 228 0.33 23.51 8.37
CA ALA A 228 1.09 23.20 9.59
C ALA A 228 2.40 23.99 9.67
N ASP A 229 3.16 24.01 8.58
CA ASP A 229 4.49 24.62 8.53
C ASP A 229 4.44 26.14 8.68
N SER A 230 3.41 26.78 8.10
CA SER A 230 3.21 28.23 8.19
C SER A 230 2.48 28.69 9.47
N ASN A 231 1.90 27.76 10.24
CA ASN A 231 1.15 28.10 11.46
C ASN A 231 1.52 27.19 12.64
N PRO A 232 2.77 27.19 13.12
CA PRO A 232 3.24 26.28 14.18
C PRO A 232 2.50 26.47 15.52
N ALA A 233 1.92 27.62 15.76
CA ALA A 233 1.14 27.89 16.96
C ALA A 233 -0.30 27.36 16.92
N LEU A 234 -0.77 26.86 15.79
CA LEU A 234 -2.16 26.47 15.56
C LEU A 234 -2.68 25.42 16.54
N ILE A 235 -1.81 24.49 16.97
CA ILE A 235 -2.14 23.38 17.88
C ILE A 235 -1.20 23.33 19.11
N ALA A 236 -0.53 24.44 19.42
CA ALA A 236 0.47 24.44 20.50
C ALA A 236 -0.16 24.11 21.86
N SER A 237 -1.30 24.73 22.19
CA SER A 237 -2.02 24.48 23.44
C SER A 237 -2.63 23.07 23.51
N GLU A 238 -3.03 22.52 22.38
CA GLU A 238 -3.53 21.14 22.24
C GLU A 238 -2.43 20.11 22.50
N LEU A 239 -1.22 20.36 21.95
CA LEU A 239 -0.05 19.50 22.17
C LEU A 239 0.41 19.54 23.64
N GLU A 240 0.35 20.70 24.28
CA GLU A 240 0.64 20.83 25.73
C GLU A 240 -0.34 19.99 26.55
N ARG A 241 -1.64 20.08 26.29
CA ARG A 241 -2.66 19.26 26.96
C ARG A 241 -2.48 17.76 26.70
N LEU A 242 -2.13 17.39 25.46
CA LEU A 242 -1.88 16.01 25.08
C LEU A 242 -0.64 15.43 25.81
N SER A 243 0.43 16.22 25.90
CA SER A 243 1.65 15.80 26.61
C SER A 243 1.48 15.71 28.13
N ALA A 244 0.58 16.51 28.70
CA ALA A 244 0.24 16.49 30.10
C ALA A 244 -0.76 15.39 30.52
N MET A 245 -1.25 14.59 29.56
CA MET A 245 -2.23 13.53 29.81
C MET A 245 -1.60 12.39 30.63
N PRO A 246 -2.09 12.09 31.88
CA PRO A 246 -1.42 11.18 32.80
C PRO A 246 -1.42 9.71 32.36
N ASP A 247 -2.45 9.25 31.67
CA ASP A 247 -2.64 7.86 31.24
C ASP A 247 -2.73 7.75 29.72
N ARG A 248 -1.83 8.43 29.02
CA ARG A 248 -1.80 8.39 27.56
C ARG A 248 -1.59 6.96 27.07
N PRO A 249 -2.48 6.39 26.24
CA PRO A 249 -2.29 5.07 25.68
C PRO A 249 -0.98 5.01 24.88
N VAL A 250 -0.07 4.11 25.27
CA VAL A 250 1.17 3.91 24.52
C VAL A 250 0.82 3.19 23.23
N VAL A 251 0.94 3.88 22.10
CA VAL A 251 0.89 3.23 20.78
C VAL A 251 2.15 2.39 20.65
N GLN A 252 2.04 1.08 20.87
CA GLN A 252 3.12 0.18 20.50
C GLN A 252 3.17 0.15 18.97
N CYS A 253 4.21 0.78 18.40
CA CYS A 253 4.61 0.53 17.02
C CYS A 253 5.03 -0.94 16.92
N ILE A 254 4.19 -1.78 16.31
CA ILE A 254 4.51 -3.13 15.87
C ILE A 254 4.80 -3.06 14.38
#